data_fc313ecc565dd7de8241f5c943a94ff8
#
_entry.id   fc313ecc565dd7de8241f5c943a94ff8
#
_cell.length_a   1.000
_cell.length_b   1.000
_cell.length_c   1.000
_cell.angle_alpha   90.00
_cell.angle_beta   90.00
_cell.angle_gamma   90.00
#
_symmetry.space_group_name_H-M   'P 1'
#
loop_
_entity.id
_entity.type
_entity.pdbx_description
1 polymer ?
#
loop_
_entity_poly.entity_id
_entity_poly.type
_entity_poly.pdbx_seq_one_letter_code
_entity_poly.pdbx_strand_id
1 'polypeptide(L)'
;GQKEGDLLDKITNSVSSKVTSFIKPMLAKNLSTQMLEYVTTGQMGEPGEDNMLSSLWADIGRGEEYFKYIGVSKANQVDEFATVYVDFQRLDLEKTYQLAVGLKRVDDDWKVINIANFGTVLRQIKKDYRDLVAQANHELKNEMSRILKVQDFQKSSGVSQWGVGKGILLRIAFHNTGEKDIKSFRATVRFVDSDGSVLKDVPIKDTDVLPAGEVAEKSWPVSINPLDSGDKAVYELPEENLNALVIPQSVTFADGTNISLMELPE
;
A
#
# COMPACT_ATOMS: atom_id res chain seq x y z
N GLY A 1 -39.75 -21.85 -3.92
CA GLY A 1 -39.60 -20.68 -2.98
C GLY A 1 -39.54 -21.17 -1.51
N GLN A 2 -40.48 -22.02 -1.08
CA GLN A 2 -40.56 -22.46 0.34
C GLN A 2 -39.44 -23.47 0.74
N LYS A 3 -39.01 -24.32 -0.18
CA LYS A 3 -37.94 -25.31 0.05
C LYS A 3 -36.53 -24.64 0.07
N GLU A 4 -36.32 -23.57 -0.64
CA GLU A 4 -35.06 -22.82 -0.64
C GLU A 4 -34.88 -22.04 0.67
N GLY A 5 -35.95 -21.42 1.20
CA GLY A 5 -35.92 -20.73 2.49
C GLY A 5 -35.61 -21.66 3.65
N ASP A 6 -36.25 -22.84 3.69
CA ASP A 6 -36.04 -23.86 4.74
C ASP A 6 -34.63 -24.50 4.68
N LEU A 7 -34.05 -24.60 3.47
CA LEU A 7 -32.66 -25.03 3.27
C LEU A 7 -31.66 -23.98 3.73
N LEU A 8 -31.89 -22.72 3.38
CA LEU A 8 -31.08 -21.59 3.80
C LEU A 8 -31.07 -21.46 5.33
N ASP A 9 -32.25 -21.57 5.98
CA ASP A 9 -32.38 -21.51 7.43
C ASP A 9 -31.69 -22.69 8.14
N LYS A 10 -31.82 -23.92 7.61
CA LYS A 10 -31.13 -25.10 8.17
C LYS A 10 -29.61 -25.03 7.98
N ILE A 11 -29.12 -24.61 6.81
CA ILE A 11 -27.70 -24.45 6.55
C ILE A 11 -27.17 -23.22 7.32
N THR A 12 -27.89 -22.12 7.38
CA THR A 12 -27.52 -20.91 8.11
C THR A 12 -27.40 -21.19 9.60
N ASN A 13 -28.34 -21.91 10.21
CA ASN A 13 -28.32 -22.24 11.64
C ASN A 13 -27.24 -23.28 12.00
N SER A 14 -27.04 -24.30 11.16
CA SER A 14 -26.00 -25.33 11.35
C SER A 14 -24.61 -24.87 10.98
N VAL A 15 -24.46 -24.02 9.95
CA VAL A 15 -23.20 -23.58 9.40
C VAL A 15 -22.78 -22.21 9.99
N SER A 16 -23.73 -21.35 10.33
CA SER A 16 -23.44 -20.00 10.85
C SER A 16 -22.59 -20.04 12.13
N SER A 17 -22.90 -20.89 13.09
CA SER A 17 -22.06 -21.02 14.29
C SER A 17 -20.69 -21.67 13.99
N LYS A 18 -20.64 -22.68 13.08
CA LYS A 18 -19.40 -23.39 12.72
C LYS A 18 -18.57 -22.59 11.70
N VAL A 19 -19.18 -21.95 10.70
CA VAL A 19 -18.51 -21.06 9.76
C VAL A 19 -18.05 -19.81 10.49
N THR A 20 -18.83 -19.23 11.38
CA THR A 20 -18.43 -18.10 12.21
C THR A 20 -17.32 -18.49 13.18
N SER A 21 -17.37 -19.66 13.81
CA SER A 21 -16.30 -20.15 14.69
C SER A 21 -15.03 -20.54 13.94
N PHE A 22 -15.12 -20.87 12.65
CA PHE A 22 -13.98 -21.21 11.80
C PHE A 22 -13.43 -19.96 11.07
N ILE A 23 -14.30 -19.15 10.48
CA ILE A 23 -13.90 -17.96 9.72
C ILE A 23 -13.51 -16.79 10.66
N LYS A 24 -14.17 -16.62 11.82
CA LYS A 24 -13.78 -15.60 12.79
C LYS A 24 -12.34 -15.76 13.31
N PRO A 25 -11.91 -16.95 13.79
CA PRO A 25 -10.51 -17.16 14.12
C PRO A 25 -9.57 -17.09 12.91
N MET A 26 -10.07 -17.48 11.73
CA MET A 26 -9.34 -17.41 10.47
C MET A 26 -9.10 -15.97 10.00
N LEU A 27 -10.06 -15.09 10.23
CA LEU A 27 -9.94 -13.65 9.97
C LEU A 27 -9.29 -12.91 11.14
N ALA A 28 -9.28 -13.46 12.34
CA ALA A 28 -8.93 -12.82 13.59
C ALA A 28 -7.59 -13.23 14.20
N LYS A 29 -7.02 -14.36 13.82
CA LYS A 29 -5.70 -14.81 14.27
C LYS A 29 -4.84 -15.06 13.05
N ASN A 30 -3.58 -14.61 13.13
CA ASN A 30 -2.52 -15.01 12.21
C ASN A 30 -2.66 -16.51 11.92
N LEU A 31 -3.28 -16.86 10.80
CA LEU A 31 -3.32 -18.23 10.34
C LEU A 31 -1.89 -18.68 10.15
N SER A 32 -1.48 -19.66 10.96
CA SER A 32 -0.25 -20.35 10.65
C SER A 32 -0.35 -20.89 9.21
N THR A 33 0.73 -20.84 8.48
CA THR A 33 0.88 -21.38 7.11
C THR A 33 0.19 -22.74 6.95
N GLN A 34 0.24 -23.59 7.98
CA GLN A 34 -0.38 -24.90 8.05
C GLN A 34 -1.92 -24.89 7.93
N MET A 35 -2.58 -23.91 8.51
CA MET A 35 -4.05 -23.83 8.47
C MET A 35 -4.54 -23.38 7.10
N LEU A 36 -3.77 -22.53 6.43
CA LEU A 36 -4.07 -22.06 5.10
C LEU A 36 -3.85 -23.15 4.04
N GLU A 37 -2.78 -23.91 4.18
CA GLU A 37 -2.46 -25.06 3.33
C GLU A 37 -3.53 -26.16 3.49
N TYR A 38 -3.97 -26.43 4.73
CA TYR A 38 -5.08 -27.34 4.99
C TYR A 38 -6.39 -26.89 4.31
N VAL A 39 -6.70 -25.60 4.35
CA VAL A 39 -7.91 -25.03 3.73
C VAL A 39 -7.84 -25.05 2.21
N THR A 40 -6.64 -24.87 1.62
CA THR A 40 -6.45 -24.79 0.16
C THR A 40 -6.20 -26.15 -0.49
N THR A 41 -5.55 -27.08 0.21
CA THR A 41 -5.13 -28.37 -0.35
C THR A 41 -5.81 -29.58 0.33
N GLY A 42 -6.42 -29.39 1.48
CA GLY A 42 -6.95 -30.48 2.32
C GLY A 42 -5.85 -31.27 3.07
N GLN A 43 -4.60 -30.84 3.00
CA GLN A 43 -3.45 -31.46 3.65
C GLN A 43 -2.72 -30.46 4.53
N MET A 44 -2.25 -30.89 5.70
CA MET A 44 -1.32 -30.07 6.51
C MET A 44 0.11 -30.23 5.95
N GLY A 45 0.68 -29.13 5.46
CA GLY A 45 2.07 -29.05 5.02
C GLY A 45 3.01 -28.68 6.16
N GLU A 46 4.31 -28.92 5.95
CA GLU A 46 5.34 -28.46 6.88
C GLU A 46 5.56 -26.94 6.77
N PRO A 47 5.91 -26.23 7.86
CA PRO A 47 6.08 -24.79 7.85
C PRO A 47 7.31 -24.40 7.01
N GLY A 48 7.09 -23.77 5.85
CA GLY A 48 8.13 -23.17 5.04
C GLY A 48 8.25 -21.67 5.33
N GLU A 49 9.49 -21.16 5.38
CA GLU A 49 9.81 -19.80 5.84
C GLU A 49 9.40 -18.66 4.88
N ASP A 50 9.03 -18.93 3.63
CA ASP A 50 8.72 -17.91 2.61
C ASP A 50 7.32 -18.11 2.00
N ASN A 51 6.29 -17.81 2.78
CA ASN A 51 4.94 -17.91 2.25
C ASN A 51 4.33 -16.50 2.03
N MET A 52 4.08 -16.16 0.74
CA MET A 52 3.45 -14.90 0.31
C MET A 52 2.15 -14.59 1.08
N LEU A 53 1.51 -15.61 1.64
CA LEU A 53 0.30 -15.46 2.42
C LEU A 53 0.56 -15.09 3.89
N SER A 54 1.69 -15.49 4.47
CA SER A 54 2.07 -15.06 5.83
C SER A 54 2.46 -13.58 5.85
N SER A 55 3.17 -13.08 4.82
CA SER A 55 3.45 -11.65 4.67
C SER A 55 2.16 -10.86 4.40
N LEU A 56 1.28 -11.40 3.55
CA LEU A 56 -0.01 -10.75 3.23
C LEU A 56 -0.91 -10.64 4.48
N TRP A 57 -0.90 -11.65 5.36
CA TRP A 57 -1.63 -11.61 6.62
C TRP A 57 -0.95 -10.74 7.67
N ALA A 58 0.37 -10.64 7.68
CA ALA A 58 1.10 -9.69 8.51
C ALA A 58 0.78 -8.23 8.09
N ASP A 59 0.68 -7.97 6.79
CA ASP A 59 0.34 -6.65 6.24
C ASP A 59 -1.15 -6.32 6.36
N ILE A 60 -2.04 -7.32 6.25
CA ILE A 60 -3.48 -7.19 6.50
C ILE A 60 -3.77 -7.30 8.00
N GLY A 61 -2.84 -7.84 8.76
CA GLY A 61 -3.00 -8.51 10.04
C GLY A 61 -2.95 -7.65 11.28
N ARG A 62 -3.64 -6.52 11.32
CA ARG A 62 -4.16 -6.01 12.61
C ARG A 62 -5.61 -6.47 12.84
N GLY A 63 -5.83 -7.72 12.53
CA GLY A 63 -6.85 -8.69 12.94
C GLY A 63 -8.30 -8.23 13.02
N GLU A 64 -8.89 -8.54 14.14
CA GLU A 64 -10.34 -8.51 14.42
C GLU A 64 -10.97 -7.11 14.28
N GLU A 65 -10.20 -6.03 14.42
CA GLU A 65 -10.71 -4.67 14.37
C GLU A 65 -11.15 -4.22 12.97
N TYR A 66 -10.65 -4.89 11.92
CA TYR A 66 -10.90 -4.46 10.53
C TYR A 66 -11.92 -5.32 9.79
N PHE A 67 -12.34 -6.45 10.33
CA PHE A 67 -13.27 -7.35 9.66
C PHE A 67 -14.56 -7.54 10.46
N LYS A 68 -15.69 -7.29 9.81
CA LYS A 68 -17.02 -7.53 10.35
C LYS A 68 -17.73 -8.59 9.53
N TYR A 69 -18.10 -9.71 10.16
CA TYR A 69 -19.01 -10.68 9.57
C TYR A 69 -20.40 -10.05 9.38
N ILE A 70 -20.97 -10.19 8.18
CA ILE A 70 -22.31 -9.68 7.86
C ILE A 70 -23.31 -10.80 7.91
N GLY A 71 -23.05 -11.90 7.22
CA GLY A 71 -23.99 -13.04 7.16
C GLY A 71 -23.70 -13.99 6.03
N VAL A 72 -24.60 -14.95 5.85
CA VAL A 72 -24.65 -15.83 4.69
C VAL A 72 -25.71 -15.31 3.72
N SER A 73 -25.29 -14.97 2.50
CA SER A 73 -26.17 -14.37 1.49
C SER A 73 -26.80 -15.43 0.56
N LYS A 74 -26.15 -16.58 0.39
CA LYS A 74 -26.61 -17.63 -0.51
C LYS A 74 -26.05 -18.99 -0.09
N ALA A 75 -26.83 -20.05 -0.32
CA ALA A 75 -26.36 -21.42 -0.19
C ALA A 75 -26.89 -22.26 -1.37
N ASN A 76 -26.01 -23.06 -1.97
CA ASN A 76 -26.35 -24.03 -3.02
C ASN A 76 -25.92 -25.41 -2.53
N GLN A 77 -26.83 -26.39 -2.59
CA GLN A 77 -26.52 -27.76 -2.22
C GLN A 77 -26.76 -28.69 -3.41
N VAL A 78 -25.80 -29.60 -3.62
CA VAL A 78 -25.89 -30.70 -4.57
C VAL A 78 -25.41 -31.97 -3.84
N ASP A 79 -26.31 -32.92 -3.59
CA ASP A 79 -26.05 -34.14 -2.86
C ASP A 79 -25.40 -33.89 -1.47
N GLU A 80 -24.22 -34.44 -1.23
CA GLU A 80 -23.46 -34.31 0.00
C GLU A 80 -22.57 -33.05 0.03
N PHE A 81 -22.59 -32.24 -1.03
CA PHE A 81 -21.80 -31.02 -1.14
C PHE A 81 -22.66 -29.75 -1.10
N ALA A 82 -22.13 -28.69 -0.51
CA ALA A 82 -22.77 -27.39 -0.55
C ALA A 82 -21.72 -26.28 -0.75
N THR A 83 -22.14 -25.20 -1.38
CA THR A 83 -21.37 -23.96 -1.42
C THR A 83 -22.17 -22.89 -0.70
N VAL A 84 -21.55 -22.25 0.28
CA VAL A 84 -22.14 -21.18 1.07
C VAL A 84 -21.39 -19.89 0.78
N TYR A 85 -22.12 -18.81 0.50
CA TYR A 85 -21.55 -17.51 0.24
C TYR A 85 -21.64 -16.67 1.51
N VAL A 86 -20.45 -16.34 2.05
CA VAL A 86 -20.30 -15.62 3.31
C VAL A 86 -19.85 -14.20 3.01
N ASP A 87 -20.65 -13.23 3.45
CA ASP A 87 -20.36 -11.82 3.31
C ASP A 87 -19.66 -11.28 4.55
N PHE A 88 -18.60 -10.53 4.34
CA PHE A 88 -17.89 -9.81 5.39
C PHE A 88 -17.50 -8.42 4.91
N GLN A 89 -17.43 -7.47 5.82
CA GLN A 89 -17.02 -6.10 5.57
C GLN A 89 -15.62 -5.87 6.08
N ARG A 90 -14.79 -5.22 5.27
CA ARG A 90 -13.54 -4.64 5.72
C ARG A 90 -13.77 -3.17 6.10
N LEU A 91 -13.66 -2.88 7.40
CA LEU A 91 -14.11 -1.60 7.99
C LEU A 91 -13.25 -0.42 7.55
N ASP A 92 -11.94 -0.59 7.46
CA ASP A 92 -10.99 0.43 7.00
C ASP A 92 -11.14 0.80 5.51
N LEU A 93 -11.71 -0.13 4.72
CA LEU A 93 -12.01 0.08 3.29
C LEU A 93 -13.48 0.44 3.04
N GLU A 94 -14.34 0.30 4.05
CA GLU A 94 -15.81 0.43 3.92
C GLU A 94 -16.40 -0.45 2.81
N LYS A 95 -15.74 -1.58 2.49
CA LYS A 95 -16.11 -2.50 1.42
C LYS A 95 -16.55 -3.86 1.93
N THR A 96 -17.54 -4.42 1.23
CA THR A 96 -18.03 -5.78 1.48
C THR A 96 -17.42 -6.75 0.46
N TYR A 97 -17.02 -7.91 0.95
CA TYR A 97 -16.46 -9.00 0.16
C TYR A 97 -17.22 -10.28 0.45
N GLN A 98 -17.20 -11.22 -0.51
CA GLN A 98 -17.92 -12.48 -0.41
C GLN A 98 -16.96 -13.65 -0.59
N LEU A 99 -16.97 -14.58 0.35
CA LEU A 99 -16.26 -15.86 0.28
C LEU A 99 -17.20 -16.98 -0.14
N ALA A 100 -16.77 -17.81 -1.08
CA ALA A 100 -17.45 -19.01 -1.48
C ALA A 100 -16.84 -20.21 -0.72
N VAL A 101 -17.52 -20.64 0.35
CA VAL A 101 -17.08 -21.71 1.26
C VAL A 101 -17.67 -23.02 0.79
N GLY A 102 -16.84 -23.95 0.38
CA GLY A 102 -17.22 -25.31 0.02
C GLY A 102 -17.35 -26.18 1.26
N LEU A 103 -18.46 -26.90 1.34
CA LEU A 103 -18.82 -27.78 2.45
C LEU A 103 -19.09 -29.20 1.95
N LYS A 104 -18.76 -30.19 2.75
CA LYS A 104 -19.16 -31.59 2.56
C LYS A 104 -19.91 -32.09 3.79
N ARG A 105 -21.01 -32.86 3.57
CA ARG A 105 -21.73 -33.53 4.62
C ARG A 105 -21.02 -34.83 5.00
N VAL A 106 -20.68 -34.98 6.29
CA VAL A 106 -20.02 -36.16 6.86
C VAL A 106 -20.74 -36.49 8.16
N ASP A 107 -21.32 -37.67 8.25
CA ASP A 107 -22.03 -38.15 9.47
C ASP A 107 -23.05 -37.13 10.01
N ASP A 108 -23.95 -36.63 9.17
CA ASP A 108 -24.95 -35.60 9.45
C ASP A 108 -24.42 -34.18 9.78
N ASP A 109 -23.12 -33.97 9.77
CA ASP A 109 -22.48 -32.68 9.98
C ASP A 109 -21.91 -32.10 8.67
N TRP A 110 -22.00 -30.76 8.50
CA TRP A 110 -21.33 -30.05 7.42
C TRP A 110 -19.92 -29.69 7.82
N LYS A 111 -18.91 -30.11 7.03
CA LYS A 111 -17.50 -29.78 7.21
C LYS A 111 -17.01 -28.88 6.08
N VAL A 112 -16.25 -27.85 6.43
CA VAL A 112 -15.58 -26.98 5.44
C VAL A 112 -14.48 -27.79 4.75
N ILE A 113 -14.49 -27.80 3.42
CA ILE A 113 -13.50 -28.52 2.62
C ILE A 113 -12.60 -27.58 1.81
N ASN A 114 -13.10 -26.39 1.43
CA ASN A 114 -12.32 -25.38 0.75
C ASN A 114 -12.96 -23.98 0.83
N ILE A 115 -12.23 -22.96 0.36
CA ILE A 115 -12.75 -21.63 0.05
C ILE A 115 -12.39 -21.34 -1.40
N ALA A 116 -13.34 -21.53 -2.30
CA ALA A 116 -13.11 -21.60 -3.74
C ALA A 116 -12.55 -20.31 -4.35
N ASN A 117 -12.92 -19.14 -3.81
CA ASN A 117 -12.52 -17.83 -4.34
C ASN A 117 -11.55 -17.06 -3.44
N PHE A 118 -10.91 -17.70 -2.47
CA PHE A 118 -10.08 -17.06 -1.46
C PHE A 118 -8.99 -16.16 -2.08
N GLY A 119 -8.17 -16.70 -2.98
CA GLY A 119 -7.11 -15.94 -3.65
C GLY A 119 -7.62 -14.75 -4.49
N THR A 120 -8.82 -14.85 -5.05
CA THR A 120 -9.44 -13.75 -5.80
C THR A 120 -9.86 -12.62 -4.86
N VAL A 121 -10.50 -12.98 -3.74
CA VAL A 121 -10.93 -12.01 -2.72
C VAL A 121 -9.72 -11.31 -2.10
N LEU A 122 -8.65 -12.04 -1.79
CA LEU A 122 -7.42 -11.43 -1.27
C LEU A 122 -6.79 -10.44 -2.25
N ARG A 123 -6.69 -10.79 -3.53
CA ARG A 123 -6.18 -9.85 -4.55
C ARG A 123 -7.05 -8.60 -4.65
N GLN A 124 -8.37 -8.76 -4.52
CA GLN A 124 -9.28 -7.61 -4.55
C GLN A 124 -9.09 -6.72 -3.33
N ILE A 125 -8.98 -7.29 -2.12
CA ILE A 125 -8.72 -6.53 -0.89
C ILE A 125 -7.39 -5.78 -1.01
N LYS A 126 -6.32 -6.46 -1.46
CA LYS A 126 -5.00 -5.84 -1.65
C LYS A 126 -5.06 -4.68 -2.65
N LYS A 127 -5.78 -4.87 -3.76
CA LYS A 127 -5.98 -3.80 -4.75
C LYS A 127 -6.73 -2.61 -4.14
N ASP A 128 -7.85 -2.86 -3.46
CA ASP A 128 -8.66 -1.81 -2.85
C ASP A 128 -7.90 -1.02 -1.79
N TYR A 129 -7.07 -1.70 -1.00
CA TYR A 129 -6.19 -1.05 -0.01
C TYR A 129 -5.10 -0.20 -0.68
N ARG A 130 -4.49 -0.71 -1.76
CA ARG A 130 -3.54 0.09 -2.57
C ARG A 130 -4.19 1.35 -3.13
N ASP A 131 -5.39 1.22 -3.67
CA ASP A 131 -6.12 2.36 -4.24
C ASP A 131 -6.41 3.41 -3.16
N LEU A 132 -6.82 2.99 -1.95
CA LEU A 132 -7.03 3.88 -0.80
C LEU A 132 -5.74 4.61 -0.40
N VAL A 133 -4.63 3.88 -0.23
CA VAL A 133 -3.33 4.47 0.11
C VAL A 133 -2.83 5.41 -0.98
N ALA A 134 -3.02 5.05 -2.26
CA ALA A 134 -2.63 5.91 -3.38
C ALA A 134 -3.43 7.23 -3.39
N GLN A 135 -4.73 7.18 -3.09
CA GLN A 135 -5.56 8.36 -2.95
C GLN A 135 -5.11 9.23 -1.78
N ALA A 136 -4.94 8.65 -0.59
CA ALA A 136 -4.44 9.38 0.58
C ALA A 136 -3.07 10.02 0.31
N ASN A 137 -2.16 9.29 -0.32
CA ASN A 137 -0.84 9.81 -0.71
C ASN A 137 -0.92 10.94 -1.73
N HIS A 138 -1.91 10.93 -2.63
CA HIS A 138 -2.13 12.05 -3.55
C HIS A 138 -2.52 13.33 -2.78
N GLU A 139 -3.42 13.22 -1.83
CA GLU A 139 -3.84 14.35 -0.98
C GLU A 139 -2.69 14.87 -0.11
N LEU A 140 -1.93 13.97 0.54
CA LEU A 140 -0.75 14.31 1.34
C LEU A 140 0.34 15.01 0.51
N LYS A 141 0.60 14.54 -0.71
CA LYS A 141 1.53 15.21 -1.65
C LYS A 141 1.09 16.63 -1.98
N ASN A 142 -0.20 16.81 -2.27
CA ASN A 142 -0.74 18.11 -2.60
C ASN A 142 -0.66 19.08 -1.41
N GLU A 143 -0.91 18.58 -0.20
CA GLU A 143 -0.78 19.36 1.02
C GLU A 143 0.68 19.76 1.27
N MET A 144 1.60 18.79 1.26
CA MET A 144 3.03 19.08 1.42
C MET A 144 3.56 20.02 0.36
N SER A 145 3.13 19.89 -0.91
CA SER A 145 3.57 20.77 -2.00
C SER A 145 3.01 22.21 -1.88
N ARG A 146 1.86 22.36 -1.22
CA ARG A 146 1.35 23.71 -0.88
C ARG A 146 2.17 24.34 0.22
N ILE A 147 2.54 23.59 1.26
CA ILE A 147 3.31 24.08 2.41
C ILE A 147 4.77 24.35 2.01
N LEU A 148 5.40 23.42 1.33
CA LEU A 148 6.79 23.48 0.88
C LEU A 148 6.81 23.79 -0.64
N LYS A 149 6.64 25.05 -0.99
CA LYS A 149 6.53 25.49 -2.38
C LYS A 149 7.93 25.72 -2.98
N VAL A 150 8.19 25.13 -4.14
CA VAL A 150 9.38 25.44 -4.94
C VAL A 150 9.19 26.78 -5.63
N GLN A 151 10.11 27.71 -5.43
CA GLN A 151 10.13 29.03 -6.09
C GLN A 151 11.10 29.10 -7.24
N ASP A 152 12.28 28.51 -7.08
CA ASP A 152 13.33 28.52 -8.09
C ASP A 152 14.07 27.18 -8.07
N PHE A 153 14.63 26.84 -9.22
CA PHE A 153 15.43 25.64 -9.43
C PHE A 153 16.60 25.95 -10.33
N GLN A 154 17.79 25.58 -9.94
CA GLN A 154 19.00 25.75 -10.71
C GLN A 154 19.85 24.48 -10.69
N LYS A 155 20.41 24.13 -11.83
CA LYS A 155 21.36 23.04 -12.01
C LYS A 155 22.67 23.55 -12.55
N SER A 156 23.77 23.23 -11.92
CA SER A 156 25.11 23.48 -12.49
C SER A 156 25.87 22.15 -12.59
N SER A 157 26.42 21.88 -13.78
CA SER A 157 27.22 20.69 -14.05
C SER A 157 28.69 20.98 -13.80
N GLY A 158 29.42 19.99 -13.28
CA GLY A 158 30.84 20.17 -12.95
C GLY A 158 31.48 18.87 -12.48
N VAL A 159 32.52 19.00 -11.67
CA VAL A 159 33.16 17.85 -11.00
C VAL A 159 32.37 17.47 -9.77
N SER A 160 32.30 16.18 -9.45
CA SER A 160 31.62 15.70 -8.24
C SER A 160 32.20 16.34 -6.97
N GLN A 161 31.45 16.35 -5.88
CA GLN A 161 31.90 16.88 -4.57
C GLN A 161 33.21 16.22 -4.06
N TRP A 162 33.54 15.02 -4.55
CA TRP A 162 34.77 14.31 -4.19
C TRP A 162 35.98 14.70 -5.03
N GLY A 163 35.86 15.67 -5.95
CA GLY A 163 36.93 16.07 -6.87
C GLY A 163 37.26 15.07 -7.96
N VAL A 164 36.53 13.97 -8.05
CA VAL A 164 36.73 12.89 -9.03
C VAL A 164 35.40 12.54 -9.69
N GLY A 165 35.37 12.54 -11.04
CA GLY A 165 34.17 12.21 -11.81
C GLY A 165 33.23 13.39 -12.03
N LYS A 166 32.14 13.14 -12.74
CA LYS A 166 31.10 14.12 -13.07
C LYS A 166 30.10 14.27 -11.93
N GLY A 167 29.61 15.46 -11.71
CA GLY A 167 28.58 15.77 -10.73
C GLY A 167 27.74 16.97 -11.15
N ILE A 168 26.59 17.10 -10.53
CA ILE A 168 25.76 18.30 -10.62
C ILE A 168 25.54 18.87 -9.22
N LEU A 169 25.42 20.18 -9.13
CA LEU A 169 24.94 20.86 -7.95
C LEU A 169 23.51 21.32 -8.22
N LEU A 170 22.58 20.81 -7.44
CA LEU A 170 21.20 21.27 -7.44
C LEU A 170 21.07 22.41 -6.45
N ARG A 171 20.44 23.50 -6.84
CA ARG A 171 20.00 24.58 -5.95
C ARG A 171 18.52 24.75 -6.11
N ILE A 172 17.80 24.72 -5.00
CA ILE A 172 16.35 24.86 -4.99
C ILE A 172 15.96 25.88 -3.92
N ALA A 173 15.23 26.90 -4.31
CA ALA A 173 14.63 27.83 -3.37
C ALA A 173 13.26 27.31 -2.95
N PHE A 174 13.13 27.03 -1.65
CA PHE A 174 11.87 26.62 -1.04
C PHE A 174 11.25 27.77 -0.26
N HIS A 175 9.94 27.93 -0.40
CA HIS A 175 9.13 28.85 0.38
C HIS A 175 8.22 28.05 1.30
N ASN A 176 8.37 28.22 2.60
CA ASN A 176 7.42 27.69 3.58
C ASN A 176 6.18 28.59 3.60
N THR A 177 5.12 28.21 2.91
CA THR A 177 3.86 28.96 2.88
C THR A 177 2.89 28.54 3.98
N GLY A 178 3.31 27.63 4.87
CA GLY A 178 2.54 27.20 6.03
C GLY A 178 2.64 28.17 7.21
N GLU A 179 1.87 27.87 8.25
CA GLU A 179 1.83 28.67 9.51
C GLU A 179 2.85 28.20 10.56
N LYS A 180 3.51 27.06 10.30
CA LYS A 180 4.46 26.44 11.24
C LYS A 180 5.85 26.37 10.62
N ASP A 181 6.87 26.54 11.45
CA ASP A 181 8.25 26.32 11.06
C ASP A 181 8.46 24.86 10.65
N ILE A 182 9.08 24.64 9.49
CA ILE A 182 9.50 23.30 9.04
C ILE A 182 10.86 23.01 9.66
N LYS A 183 10.93 21.95 10.47
CA LYS A 183 12.17 21.45 11.08
C LYS A 183 13.01 20.64 10.13
N SER A 184 12.35 19.83 9.27
CA SER A 184 13.03 19.00 8.28
C SER A 184 12.04 18.55 7.20
N PHE A 185 12.56 18.21 6.03
CA PHE A 185 11.76 17.57 5.00
C PHE A 185 12.55 16.52 4.21
N ARG A 186 11.83 15.63 3.56
CA ARG A 186 12.34 14.72 2.53
C ARG A 186 11.53 14.89 1.28
N ALA A 187 12.22 14.88 0.13
CA ALA A 187 11.58 14.93 -1.17
C ALA A 187 12.40 14.15 -2.20
N THR A 188 11.79 13.84 -3.33
CA THR A 188 12.49 13.36 -4.53
C THR A 188 12.45 14.44 -5.59
N VAL A 189 13.60 14.81 -6.12
CA VAL A 189 13.70 15.63 -7.33
C VAL A 189 13.69 14.69 -8.51
N ARG A 190 12.61 14.71 -9.27
CA ARG A 190 12.44 13.91 -10.49
C ARG A 190 12.80 14.74 -11.70
N PHE A 191 13.83 14.33 -12.42
CA PHE A 191 14.20 14.92 -13.69
C PHE A 191 13.45 14.23 -14.82
N VAL A 192 12.85 15.02 -15.68
CA VAL A 192 12.18 14.55 -16.89
C VAL A 192 12.68 15.35 -18.09
N ASP A 193 12.69 14.70 -19.26
CA ASP A 193 12.99 15.38 -20.53
C ASP A 193 11.78 16.17 -21.05
N SER A 194 11.94 16.76 -22.23
CA SER A 194 10.89 17.52 -22.91
C SER A 194 9.65 16.69 -23.24
N ASP A 195 9.80 15.37 -23.36
CA ASP A 195 8.71 14.45 -23.69
C ASP A 195 8.04 13.88 -22.43
N GLY A 196 8.51 14.27 -21.24
CA GLY A 196 8.01 13.81 -19.95
C GLY A 196 8.56 12.47 -19.49
N SER A 197 9.55 11.90 -20.20
CA SER A 197 10.19 10.66 -19.79
C SER A 197 11.09 10.90 -18.57
N VAL A 198 10.99 10.01 -17.57
CA VAL A 198 11.81 10.14 -16.37
C VAL A 198 13.25 9.76 -16.67
N LEU A 199 14.14 10.71 -16.42
CA LEU A 199 15.60 10.52 -16.58
C LEU A 199 16.24 10.03 -15.29
N LYS A 200 15.91 10.68 -14.15
CA LYS A 200 16.52 10.36 -12.85
C LYS A 200 15.65 10.83 -11.70
N ASP A 201 15.60 10.04 -10.64
CA ASP A 201 15.08 10.43 -9.34
C ASP A 201 16.24 10.66 -8.37
N VAL A 202 16.28 11.83 -7.75
CA VAL A 202 17.29 12.22 -6.77
C VAL A 202 16.63 12.45 -5.43
N PRO A 203 16.85 11.58 -4.42
CA PRO A 203 16.36 11.82 -3.09
C PRO A 203 17.11 12.99 -2.45
N ILE A 204 16.36 13.91 -1.87
CA ILE A 204 16.89 15.04 -1.11
C ILE A 204 16.33 15.03 0.31
N LYS A 205 17.12 15.50 1.25
CA LYS A 205 16.75 15.71 2.64
C LYS A 205 17.34 17.03 3.11
N ASP A 206 16.56 17.77 3.88
CA ASP A 206 17.02 18.95 4.60
C ASP A 206 16.63 18.82 6.07
N THR A 207 17.51 19.29 6.97
CA THR A 207 17.32 19.29 8.42
C THR A 207 17.49 20.67 9.04
N ASP A 208 17.73 21.70 8.20
CA ASP A 208 17.77 23.06 8.66
C ASP A 208 16.36 23.64 8.76
N VAL A 209 16.12 24.41 9.81
CA VAL A 209 14.81 25.02 10.02
C VAL A 209 14.50 25.99 8.88
N LEU A 210 13.31 25.85 8.31
CA LEU A 210 12.72 26.81 7.39
C LEU A 210 11.52 27.47 8.06
N PRO A 211 11.65 28.71 8.56
CA PRO A 211 10.59 29.38 9.28
C PRO A 211 9.33 29.61 8.45
N ALA A 212 8.19 29.74 9.10
CA ALA A 212 6.93 30.05 8.46
C ALA A 212 7.01 31.38 7.69
N GLY A 213 6.52 31.38 6.43
CA GLY A 213 6.57 32.55 5.53
C GLY A 213 7.92 32.85 4.90
N GLU A 214 8.99 32.14 5.27
CA GLU A 214 10.33 32.41 4.78
C GLU A 214 10.70 31.60 3.53
N VAL A 215 11.66 32.14 2.77
CA VAL A 215 12.28 31.49 1.61
C VAL A 215 13.72 31.15 1.94
N ALA A 216 14.14 29.93 1.66
CA ALA A 216 15.54 29.53 1.78
C ALA A 216 16.00 28.77 0.53
N GLU A 217 17.18 29.13 0.04
CA GLU A 217 17.90 28.37 -0.98
C GLU A 217 18.68 27.23 -0.31
N LYS A 218 18.53 26.05 -0.84
CA LYS A 218 19.20 24.83 -0.39
C LYS A 218 19.94 24.19 -1.55
N SER A 219 21.03 23.48 -1.27
CA SER A 219 21.84 22.86 -2.32
C SER A 219 22.23 21.44 -2.00
N TRP A 220 22.21 20.59 -3.04
CA TRP A 220 22.57 19.18 -2.96
C TRP A 220 23.55 18.82 -4.07
N PRO A 221 24.75 18.36 -3.73
CA PRO A 221 25.67 17.78 -4.71
C PRO A 221 25.19 16.36 -5.06
N VAL A 222 25.10 16.09 -6.37
CA VAL A 222 24.68 14.78 -6.90
C VAL A 222 25.79 14.22 -7.79
N SER A 223 26.27 13.03 -7.45
CA SER A 223 27.23 12.31 -8.28
C SER A 223 26.54 11.70 -9.50
N ILE A 224 27.22 11.73 -10.63
CA ILE A 224 26.74 11.22 -11.92
C ILE A 224 27.48 9.92 -12.27
N ASN A 225 26.73 8.86 -12.51
CA ASN A 225 27.27 7.62 -13.07
C ASN A 225 27.35 7.73 -14.60
N PRO A 226 28.55 7.81 -15.20
CA PRO A 226 28.68 7.98 -16.64
C PRO A 226 28.19 6.76 -17.47
N LEU A 227 27.95 5.63 -16.83
CA LEU A 227 27.45 4.41 -17.47
C LEU A 227 25.90 4.35 -17.47
N ASP A 228 25.25 5.22 -16.69
CA ASP A 228 23.81 5.34 -16.64
C ASP A 228 23.34 6.41 -17.64
N SER A 229 22.38 6.04 -18.51
CA SER A 229 21.91 6.93 -19.57
C SER A 229 21.10 8.12 -19.03
N GLY A 230 20.33 7.93 -17.95
CA GLY A 230 19.58 8.99 -17.31
C GLY A 230 20.49 9.98 -16.60
N ASP A 231 21.50 9.50 -15.88
CA ASP A 231 22.53 10.33 -15.24
C ASP A 231 23.29 11.17 -16.26
N LYS A 232 23.67 10.55 -17.37
CA LYS A 232 24.35 11.24 -18.47
C LYS A 232 23.45 12.33 -19.07
N ALA A 233 22.18 12.02 -19.33
CA ALA A 233 21.22 12.98 -19.86
C ALA A 233 21.04 14.18 -18.89
N VAL A 234 20.84 13.92 -17.58
CA VAL A 234 20.73 14.99 -16.58
C VAL A 234 21.98 15.86 -16.51
N TYR A 235 23.17 15.28 -16.71
CA TYR A 235 24.42 16.04 -16.72
C TYR A 235 24.58 16.92 -17.97
N GLU A 236 24.27 16.36 -19.16
CA GLU A 236 24.57 16.97 -20.47
C GLU A 236 23.46 17.92 -20.95
N LEU A 237 22.20 17.68 -20.59
CA LEU A 237 21.10 18.55 -20.99
C LEU A 237 21.24 19.94 -20.33
N PRO A 238 21.08 21.02 -21.10
CA PRO A 238 20.98 22.35 -20.55
C PRO A 238 19.70 22.47 -19.68
N GLU A 239 19.71 23.39 -18.73
CA GLU A 239 18.63 23.55 -17.74
C GLU A 239 17.28 23.84 -18.42
N GLU A 240 17.26 24.62 -19.50
CA GLU A 240 16.06 24.95 -20.26
C GLU A 240 15.38 23.73 -20.93
N ASN A 241 16.10 22.63 -21.12
CA ASN A 241 15.61 21.39 -21.72
C ASN A 241 15.35 20.30 -20.66
N LEU A 242 15.44 20.66 -19.39
CA LEU A 242 15.30 19.73 -18.27
C LEU A 242 14.19 20.23 -17.33
N ASN A 243 13.16 19.43 -17.16
CA ASN A 243 12.15 19.72 -16.15
C ASN A 243 12.47 19.00 -14.84
N ALA A 244 12.38 19.73 -13.73
CA ALA A 244 12.56 19.18 -12.39
C ALA A 244 11.27 19.26 -11.60
N LEU A 245 10.78 18.11 -11.14
CA LEU A 245 9.59 18.00 -10.30
C LEU A 245 10.03 17.63 -8.88
N VAL A 246 9.76 18.50 -7.92
CA VAL A 246 9.99 18.19 -6.50
C VAL A 246 8.76 17.50 -5.94
N ILE A 247 8.92 16.24 -5.52
CA ILE A 247 7.88 15.39 -4.99
C ILE A 247 8.13 15.20 -3.49
N PRO A 248 7.41 15.92 -2.61
CA PRO A 248 7.56 15.78 -1.17
C PRO A 248 7.20 14.36 -0.71
N GLN A 249 7.96 13.83 0.25
CA GLN A 249 7.73 12.54 0.88
C GLN A 249 7.37 12.69 2.35
N SER A 250 7.99 13.64 3.03
CA SER A 250 7.63 14.01 4.42
C SER A 250 8.03 15.42 4.75
N VAL A 251 7.25 16.05 5.64
CA VAL A 251 7.53 17.35 6.24
C VAL A 251 7.34 17.20 7.75
N THR A 252 8.37 17.53 8.55
CA THR A 252 8.31 17.54 10.01
C THR A 252 8.38 18.97 10.49
N PHE A 253 7.44 19.37 11.32
CA PHE A 253 7.37 20.72 11.88
C PHE A 253 8.14 20.84 13.19
N ALA A 254 8.44 22.08 13.60
CA ALA A 254 9.17 22.37 14.83
C ALA A 254 8.40 21.93 16.09
N ASP A 255 7.08 21.89 16.05
CA ASP A 255 6.21 21.38 17.14
C ASP A 255 6.18 19.84 17.24
N GLY A 256 6.90 19.13 16.37
CA GLY A 256 6.98 17.68 16.34
C GLY A 256 5.87 17.01 15.50
N THR A 257 4.91 17.76 14.98
CA THR A 257 3.92 17.19 14.04
C THR A 257 4.60 16.83 12.72
N ASN A 258 4.05 15.80 12.01
CA ASN A 258 4.63 15.29 10.78
C ASN A 258 3.53 14.97 9.76
N ILE A 259 3.80 15.33 8.51
CA ILE A 259 3.04 14.86 7.35
C ILE A 259 3.97 13.98 6.54
N SER A 260 3.59 12.74 6.27
CA SER A 260 4.41 11.81 5.48
C SER A 260 3.55 10.90 4.60
N LEU A 261 4.10 10.49 3.47
CA LEU A 261 3.45 9.50 2.63
C LEU A 261 3.36 8.15 3.37
N MET A 262 2.27 7.46 3.13
CA MET A 262 2.06 6.09 3.60
C MET A 262 2.81 5.13 2.68
N GLU A 263 3.38 4.08 3.26
CA GLU A 263 3.98 3.00 2.48
C GLU A 263 2.90 2.23 1.72
N LEU A 264 3.16 1.95 0.46
CA LEU A 264 2.28 1.08 -0.33
C LEU A 264 2.54 -0.37 0.08
N PRO A 265 1.50 -1.16 0.35
CA PRO A 265 1.65 -2.59 0.61
C PRO A 265 2.23 -3.30 -0.62
N GLU A 266 3.21 -4.16 -0.40
CA GLU A 266 3.87 -4.97 -1.43
C GLU A 266 2.93 -6.00 -2.10
#